data_5a3e0ce1d835ab35b8a1424451ffd65f
#
_entry.id   5a3e0ce1d835ab35b8a1424451ffd65f
#
_cell.length_a   1.000
_cell.length_b   1.000
_cell.length_c   1.000
_cell.angle_alpha   90.00
_cell.angle_beta   90.00
_cell.angle_gamma   90.00
#
_symmetry.space_group_name_H-M   'P 1'
#
loop_
_entity.id
_entity.type
_entity.pdbx_description
1 polymer ?
#
loop_
_entity_poly.entity_id
_entity_poly.type
_entity_poly.pdbx_seq_one_letter_code
_entity_poly.pdbx_strand_id
1 'polypeptide(L)'
;MSVITFIRHSQANSSATTEEGYDNLSDLGKTQARCLGEHLRHCKVTYDAVYTGTLNRQIDTEALLDLYDSPDPIQDPRLNEFRYYDLIAAMEKQFDLKPPLEGTGFINHFLNTFTKWKSGELKDIPETWDTYENRVWTMMEDMRHSGQNVLAVTSGGVIGMAAAHALGLDVRSLVKVLLEGMNTGVTRFQYLHGEYHLMQFNTLPHLEDADRVDARTYY
;
A
#
# COMPACT_ATOMS: atom_id res chain seq x y z
N MET A 1 -4.71 22.24 7.99
CA MET A 1 -4.92 21.48 6.75
C MET A 1 -3.71 20.56 6.62
N SER A 2 -3.92 19.28 6.48
CA SER A 2 -2.82 18.32 6.35
C SER A 2 -3.04 17.46 5.11
N VAL A 3 -1.96 17.16 4.37
CA VAL A 3 -1.95 16.26 3.21
C VAL A 3 -1.07 15.07 3.55
N ILE A 4 -1.62 13.86 3.41
CA ILE A 4 -0.87 12.61 3.54
C ILE A 4 -0.68 12.05 2.13
N THR A 5 0.57 11.87 1.75
CA THR A 5 0.97 11.23 0.50
C THR A 5 1.40 9.80 0.80
N PHE A 6 0.64 8.82 0.35
CA PHE A 6 1.05 7.43 0.35
C PHE A 6 1.77 7.06 -0.93
N ILE A 7 2.86 6.33 -0.81
CA ILE A 7 3.56 5.66 -1.91
C ILE A 7 3.50 4.16 -1.64
N ARG A 8 2.96 3.40 -2.59
CA ARG A 8 3.10 1.94 -2.54
C ARG A 8 4.56 1.57 -2.79
N HIS A 9 5.10 0.63 -2.02
CA HIS A 9 6.45 0.12 -2.26
C HIS A 9 6.63 -0.29 -3.72
N SER A 10 7.84 -0.17 -4.22
CA SER A 10 8.22 -0.59 -5.57
C SER A 10 8.17 -2.11 -5.73
N GLN A 11 8.30 -2.60 -6.96
CA GLN A 11 8.14 -4.02 -7.24
C GLN A 11 9.04 -4.88 -6.35
N ALA A 12 8.41 -5.78 -5.63
CA ALA A 12 9.06 -6.81 -4.84
C ALA A 12 9.36 -8.06 -5.67
N ASN A 13 9.98 -9.06 -5.06
CA ASN A 13 10.28 -10.34 -5.71
C ASN A 13 8.98 -11.13 -5.98
N SER A 14 8.36 -10.91 -7.14
CA SER A 14 7.09 -11.53 -7.53
C SER A 14 7.17 -13.05 -7.75
N SER A 15 8.37 -13.65 -7.79
CA SER A 15 8.53 -15.10 -7.88
C SER A 15 8.49 -15.82 -6.52
N ALA A 16 8.43 -15.06 -5.43
CA ALA A 16 8.37 -15.61 -4.08
C ALA A 16 7.01 -16.24 -3.77
N THR A 17 7.04 -17.27 -2.94
CA THR A 17 5.86 -18.00 -2.45
C THR A 17 5.64 -17.83 -0.94
N THR A 18 6.48 -17.05 -0.28
CA THR A 18 6.42 -16.74 1.15
C THR A 18 6.49 -15.24 1.37
N GLU A 19 5.98 -14.76 2.50
CA GLU A 19 6.05 -13.34 2.88
C GLU A 19 7.52 -12.86 2.95
N GLU A 20 8.38 -13.64 3.56
CA GLU A 20 9.81 -13.31 3.73
C GLU A 20 10.55 -13.26 2.39
N GLY A 21 10.24 -14.19 1.48
CA GLY A 21 10.82 -14.21 0.14
C GLY A 21 10.35 -13.05 -0.72
N TYR A 22 9.11 -12.63 -0.53
CA TYR A 22 8.51 -11.48 -1.20
C TYR A 22 9.07 -10.14 -0.68
N ASP A 23 9.57 -10.09 0.55
CA ASP A 23 9.98 -8.84 1.23
C ASP A 23 11.34 -8.28 0.77
N ASN A 24 11.66 -8.40 -0.53
CA ASN A 24 12.86 -7.82 -1.14
C ASN A 24 12.50 -7.16 -2.46
N LEU A 25 13.12 -6.03 -2.79
CA LEU A 25 12.90 -5.37 -4.07
C LEU A 25 13.56 -6.11 -5.23
N SER A 26 12.86 -6.20 -6.35
CA SER A 26 13.47 -6.60 -7.63
C SER A 26 14.36 -5.48 -8.17
N ASP A 27 15.20 -5.77 -9.17
CA ASP A 27 16.01 -4.74 -9.83
C ASP A 27 15.14 -3.71 -10.56
N LEU A 28 14.02 -4.14 -11.11
CA LEU A 28 13.01 -3.23 -11.66
C LEU A 28 12.42 -2.34 -10.56
N GLY A 29 12.09 -2.92 -9.40
CA GLY A 29 11.59 -2.17 -8.26
C GLY A 29 12.56 -1.09 -7.78
N LYS A 30 13.85 -1.39 -7.71
CA LYS A 30 14.88 -0.39 -7.39
C LYS A 30 14.93 0.74 -8.43
N THR A 31 14.71 0.42 -9.69
CA THR A 31 14.64 1.42 -10.77
C THR A 31 13.40 2.28 -10.63
N GLN A 32 12.24 1.69 -10.38
CA GLN A 32 10.97 2.42 -10.14
C GLN A 32 11.11 3.42 -8.99
N ALA A 33 11.68 3.00 -7.85
CA ALA A 33 11.88 3.88 -6.69
C ALA A 33 12.78 5.07 -7.02
N ARG A 34 13.89 4.85 -7.73
CA ARG A 34 14.79 5.94 -8.16
C ARG A 34 14.10 6.92 -9.12
N CYS A 35 13.32 6.41 -10.09
CA CYS A 35 12.55 7.27 -11.00
C CYS A 35 11.56 8.16 -10.25
N LEU A 36 10.87 7.61 -9.25
CA LEU A 36 9.97 8.39 -8.40
C LEU A 36 10.75 9.44 -7.59
N GLY A 37 11.87 9.07 -6.99
CA GLY A 37 12.74 10.00 -6.27
C GLY A 37 13.23 11.15 -7.15
N GLU A 38 13.70 10.87 -8.37
CA GLU A 38 14.08 11.88 -9.36
C GLU A 38 12.93 12.85 -9.66
N HIS A 39 11.72 12.31 -9.86
CA HIS A 39 10.52 13.11 -10.11
C HIS A 39 10.21 14.03 -8.91
N LEU A 40 10.21 13.51 -7.69
CA LEU A 40 9.93 14.29 -6.47
C LEU A 40 10.94 15.40 -6.27
N ARG A 41 12.25 15.13 -6.49
CA ARG A 41 13.31 16.14 -6.41
C ARG A 41 13.17 17.20 -7.52
N HIS A 42 12.84 16.78 -8.75
CA HIS A 42 12.59 17.71 -9.85
C HIS A 42 11.42 18.66 -9.52
N CYS A 43 10.37 18.14 -8.93
CA CYS A 43 9.21 18.93 -8.48
C CYS A 43 9.47 19.72 -7.19
N LYS A 44 10.66 19.58 -6.57
CA LYS A 44 11.04 20.23 -5.30
C LYS A 44 10.02 19.95 -4.18
N VAL A 45 9.49 18.73 -4.14
CA VAL A 45 8.56 18.31 -3.10
C VAL A 45 9.35 18.07 -1.81
N THR A 46 8.90 18.68 -0.71
CA THR A 46 9.44 18.46 0.63
C THR A 46 8.35 17.99 1.58
N TYR A 47 8.72 17.27 2.61
CA TYR A 47 7.81 16.73 3.59
C TYR A 47 8.20 17.17 5.01
N ASP A 48 7.20 17.45 5.85
CA ASP A 48 7.40 17.80 7.26
C ASP A 48 7.69 16.56 8.11
N ALA A 49 7.16 15.40 7.68
CA ALA A 49 7.39 14.10 8.30
C ALA A 49 7.40 13.00 7.22
N VAL A 50 8.25 12.01 7.41
CA VAL A 50 8.35 10.83 6.55
C VAL A 50 8.14 9.59 7.40
N TYR A 51 7.30 8.69 6.92
CA TYR A 51 7.01 7.41 7.56
C TYR A 51 7.25 6.27 6.58
N THR A 52 7.61 5.11 7.13
CA THR A 52 7.61 3.85 6.40
C THR A 52 7.11 2.72 7.30
N GLY A 53 6.58 1.67 6.72
CA GLY A 53 6.39 0.43 7.47
C GLY A 53 7.75 -0.22 7.80
N THR A 54 7.70 -1.36 8.46
CA THR A 54 8.91 -2.07 8.92
C THR A 54 9.31 -3.23 7.99
N LEU A 55 8.61 -3.40 6.87
CA LEU A 55 8.95 -4.40 5.86
C LEU A 55 10.10 -3.90 4.97
N ASN A 56 11.04 -4.78 4.63
CA ASN A 56 12.24 -4.40 3.86
C ASN A 56 11.87 -3.69 2.55
N ARG A 57 10.88 -4.20 1.80
CA ARG A 57 10.41 -3.59 0.55
C ARG A 57 9.91 -2.15 0.73
N GLN A 58 9.37 -1.80 1.91
CA GLN A 58 8.92 -0.44 2.22
C GLN A 58 10.11 0.45 2.58
N ILE A 59 10.99 -0.03 3.45
CA ILE A 59 12.21 0.65 3.89
C ILE A 59 13.14 0.92 2.69
N ASP A 60 13.41 -0.11 1.87
CA ASP A 60 14.28 0.01 0.71
C ASP A 60 13.69 0.94 -0.36
N THR A 61 12.35 0.93 -0.53
CA THR A 61 11.70 1.89 -1.44
C THR A 61 11.92 3.31 -0.96
N GLU A 62 11.66 3.59 0.31
CA GLU A 62 11.83 4.92 0.90
C GLU A 62 13.29 5.39 0.76
N ALA A 63 14.26 4.57 1.14
CA ALA A 63 15.68 4.90 1.04
C ALA A 63 16.12 5.22 -0.40
N LEU A 64 15.55 4.54 -1.40
CA LEU A 64 15.85 4.76 -2.81
C LEU A 64 15.16 6.00 -3.41
N LEU A 65 14.17 6.59 -2.73
CA LEU A 65 13.60 7.88 -3.13
C LEU A 65 14.64 8.98 -3.02
N ASP A 66 15.62 8.86 -2.10
CA ASP A 66 16.68 9.84 -1.88
C ASP A 66 16.10 11.26 -1.76
N LEU A 67 15.18 11.43 -0.82
CA LEU A 67 14.42 12.67 -0.65
C LEU A 67 15.31 13.80 -0.14
N TYR A 68 15.28 14.90 -0.86
CA TYR A 68 16.06 16.09 -0.50
C TYR A 68 15.30 16.93 0.53
N ASP A 69 16.03 17.44 1.55
CA ASP A 69 15.47 18.31 2.61
C ASP A 69 14.24 17.71 3.33
N SER A 70 14.19 16.40 3.48
CA SER A 70 13.16 15.70 4.25
C SER A 70 13.74 15.12 5.54
N PRO A 71 12.95 15.03 6.63
CA PRO A 71 13.40 14.40 7.86
C PRO A 71 13.66 12.90 7.68
N ASP A 72 14.47 12.34 8.58
CA ASP A 72 14.69 10.89 8.64
C ASP A 72 13.35 10.13 8.80
N PRO A 73 13.17 8.99 8.11
CA PRO A 73 11.93 8.25 8.14
C PRO A 73 11.67 7.59 9.51
N ILE A 74 10.44 7.68 9.96
CA ILE A 74 9.95 6.99 11.15
C ILE A 74 9.33 5.67 10.71
N GLN A 75 9.88 4.56 11.22
CA GLN A 75 9.32 3.24 10.96
C GLN A 75 8.16 2.95 11.91
N ASP A 76 6.99 2.58 11.35
CA ASP A 76 5.81 2.22 12.14
C ASP A 76 5.14 0.96 11.57
N PRO A 77 5.01 -0.13 12.36
CA PRO A 77 4.42 -1.38 11.88
C PRO A 77 2.94 -1.27 11.52
N ARG A 78 2.25 -0.21 11.91
CA ARG A 78 0.86 0.05 11.49
C ARG A 78 0.75 0.30 9.98
N LEU A 79 1.86 0.62 9.30
CA LEU A 79 1.96 0.75 7.84
C LEU A 79 2.32 -0.54 7.12
N ASN A 80 2.48 -1.67 7.85
CA ASN A 80 2.76 -2.96 7.22
C ASN A 80 1.53 -3.52 6.50
N GLU A 81 1.81 -4.29 5.44
CA GLU A 81 0.77 -5.03 4.72
C GLU A 81 0.10 -6.07 5.64
N PHE A 82 -1.15 -6.40 5.35
CA PHE A 82 -1.76 -7.60 5.92
C PHE A 82 -1.07 -8.86 5.36
N ARG A 83 -1.11 -9.95 6.12
CA ARG A 83 -0.43 -11.20 5.75
C ARG A 83 -1.28 -12.01 4.77
N TYR A 84 -1.15 -11.70 3.49
CA TYR A 84 -1.98 -12.28 2.43
C TYR A 84 -1.87 -13.81 2.34
N TYR A 85 -0.66 -14.36 2.43
CA TYR A 85 -0.45 -15.81 2.36
C TYR A 85 -1.10 -16.55 3.53
N ASP A 86 -1.14 -15.95 4.71
CA ASP A 86 -1.82 -16.54 5.87
C ASP A 86 -3.35 -16.54 5.70
N LEU A 87 -3.92 -15.49 5.10
CA LEU A 87 -5.34 -15.45 4.77
C LEU A 87 -5.72 -16.53 3.74
N ILE A 88 -4.89 -16.73 2.71
CA ILE A 88 -5.10 -17.79 1.71
C ILE A 88 -5.00 -19.16 2.36
N ALA A 89 -3.99 -19.41 3.19
CA ALA A 89 -3.84 -20.69 3.90
C ALA A 89 -5.04 -20.97 4.81
N ALA A 90 -5.57 -19.94 5.47
CA ALA A 90 -6.79 -20.06 6.26
C ALA A 90 -8.03 -20.38 5.41
N MET A 91 -8.15 -19.75 4.22
CA MET A 91 -9.22 -20.06 3.26
C MET A 91 -9.17 -21.50 2.78
N GLU A 92 -8.00 -21.99 2.40
CA GLU A 92 -7.83 -23.40 1.99
C GLU A 92 -8.16 -24.35 3.14
N LYS A 93 -7.59 -24.12 4.33
CA LYS A 93 -7.76 -24.99 5.50
C LYS A 93 -9.20 -25.07 5.99
N GLN A 94 -9.93 -23.95 6.00
CA GLN A 94 -11.25 -23.85 6.65
C GLN A 94 -12.43 -24.02 5.67
N PHE A 95 -12.23 -23.73 4.39
CA PHE A 95 -13.29 -23.71 3.39
C PHE A 95 -13.00 -24.55 2.14
N ASP A 96 -11.83 -25.24 2.07
CA ASP A 96 -11.35 -26.00 0.91
C ASP A 96 -11.30 -25.13 -0.39
N LEU A 97 -10.99 -23.83 -0.23
CA LEU A 97 -10.95 -22.86 -1.32
C LEU A 97 -9.49 -22.49 -1.61
N LYS A 98 -8.94 -23.07 -2.68
CA LYS A 98 -7.62 -22.74 -3.20
C LYS A 98 -7.68 -21.53 -4.13
N PRO A 99 -6.66 -20.64 -4.10
CA PRO A 99 -6.61 -19.53 -5.03
C PRO A 99 -6.43 -20.07 -6.46
N PRO A 100 -7.30 -19.71 -7.41
CA PRO A 100 -7.05 -19.96 -8.82
C PRO A 100 -5.84 -19.12 -9.25
N LEU A 101 -5.03 -19.66 -10.14
CA LEU A 101 -3.79 -19.00 -10.55
C LEU A 101 -4.05 -17.76 -11.43
N GLU A 102 -5.20 -17.67 -12.13
CA GLU A 102 -5.47 -16.61 -13.10
C GLU A 102 -6.97 -16.29 -13.28
N GLY A 103 -7.24 -15.14 -13.87
CA GLY A 103 -8.53 -14.74 -14.41
C GLY A 103 -9.59 -14.35 -13.38
N THR A 104 -10.86 -14.42 -13.79
CA THR A 104 -12.01 -14.04 -12.95
C THR A 104 -12.13 -14.85 -11.66
N GLY A 105 -11.59 -16.07 -11.66
CA GLY A 105 -11.51 -16.92 -10.47
C GLY A 105 -10.67 -16.29 -9.37
N PHE A 106 -9.53 -15.67 -9.71
CA PHE A 106 -8.67 -14.99 -8.76
C PHE A 106 -9.41 -13.83 -8.07
N ILE A 107 -10.09 -12.98 -8.85
CA ILE A 107 -10.86 -11.84 -8.31
C ILE A 107 -11.97 -12.33 -7.37
N ASN A 108 -12.68 -13.38 -7.73
CA ASN A 108 -13.73 -13.94 -6.90
C ASN A 108 -13.18 -14.57 -5.62
N HIS A 109 -12.04 -15.26 -5.69
CA HIS A 109 -11.37 -15.81 -4.52
C HIS A 109 -10.93 -14.68 -3.57
N PHE A 110 -10.30 -13.64 -4.10
CA PHE A 110 -9.84 -12.47 -3.35
C PHE A 110 -11.01 -11.76 -2.64
N LEU A 111 -12.10 -11.51 -3.38
CA LEU A 111 -13.33 -10.93 -2.81
C LEU A 111 -13.93 -11.81 -1.70
N ASN A 112 -13.96 -13.12 -1.89
CA ASN A 112 -14.48 -14.08 -0.92
C ASN A 112 -13.62 -14.09 0.36
N THR A 113 -12.29 -14.09 0.20
CA THR A 113 -11.35 -14.02 1.32
C THR A 113 -11.58 -12.77 2.16
N PHE A 114 -11.65 -11.61 1.52
CA PHE A 114 -11.89 -10.34 2.21
C PHE A 114 -13.28 -10.27 2.88
N THR A 115 -14.30 -10.83 2.23
CA THR A 115 -15.64 -10.91 2.81
C THR A 115 -15.66 -11.74 4.09
N LYS A 116 -15.01 -12.94 4.05
CA LYS A 116 -14.91 -13.83 5.21
C LYS A 116 -14.00 -13.27 6.32
N TRP A 117 -12.95 -12.56 5.94
CA TRP A 117 -12.10 -11.87 6.90
C TRP A 117 -12.87 -10.77 7.63
N LYS A 118 -13.61 -9.94 6.89
CA LYS A 118 -14.41 -8.85 7.46
C LYS A 118 -15.58 -9.36 8.32
N SER A 119 -16.22 -10.46 7.93
CA SER A 119 -17.31 -11.05 8.74
C SER A 119 -16.81 -11.79 9.99
N GLY A 120 -15.47 -11.96 10.14
CA GLY A 120 -14.88 -12.74 11.23
C GLY A 120 -15.11 -14.25 11.09
N GLU A 121 -15.47 -14.74 9.92
CA GLU A 121 -15.58 -16.19 9.64
C GLU A 121 -14.21 -16.86 9.57
N LEU A 122 -13.17 -16.17 9.09
CA LEU A 122 -11.79 -16.67 9.11
C LEU A 122 -11.25 -16.69 10.53
N LYS A 123 -10.80 -17.86 10.98
CA LYS A 123 -10.21 -18.09 12.31
C LYS A 123 -8.72 -18.41 12.19
N ASP A 124 -8.02 -18.39 13.32
CA ASP A 124 -6.59 -18.73 13.41
C ASP A 124 -5.73 -17.92 12.42
N ILE A 125 -6.05 -16.65 12.22
CA ILE A 125 -5.32 -15.71 11.39
C ILE A 125 -4.52 -14.73 12.26
N PRO A 126 -3.39 -14.20 11.77
CA PRO A 126 -2.52 -13.32 12.55
C PRO A 126 -3.18 -12.01 12.98
N GLU A 127 -4.10 -11.49 12.18
CA GLU A 127 -4.73 -10.19 12.40
C GLU A 127 -6.19 -10.21 11.94
N THR A 128 -7.11 -9.74 12.79
CA THR A 128 -8.52 -9.57 12.41
C THR A 128 -8.70 -8.35 11.52
N TRP A 129 -9.81 -8.30 10.77
CA TRP A 129 -10.18 -7.13 9.97
C TRP A 129 -10.23 -5.85 10.81
N ASP A 130 -10.92 -5.89 11.96
CA ASP A 130 -11.08 -4.72 12.83
C ASP A 130 -9.74 -4.22 13.37
N THR A 131 -8.82 -5.13 13.69
CA THR A 131 -7.46 -4.77 14.12
C THR A 131 -6.70 -4.08 13.00
N TYR A 132 -6.76 -4.64 11.78
CA TYR A 132 -6.12 -4.09 10.59
C TYR A 132 -6.68 -2.69 10.24
N GLU A 133 -8.00 -2.57 10.15
CA GLU A 133 -8.69 -1.30 9.87
C GLU A 133 -8.34 -0.25 10.92
N ASN A 134 -8.40 -0.60 12.21
CA ASN A 134 -8.10 0.33 13.30
C ASN A 134 -6.63 0.79 13.31
N ARG A 135 -5.65 -0.09 13.02
CA ARG A 135 -4.25 0.34 12.99
C ARG A 135 -3.95 1.29 11.82
N VAL A 136 -4.56 1.05 10.66
CA VAL A 136 -4.42 1.96 9.52
C VAL A 136 -5.06 3.31 9.84
N TRP A 137 -6.26 3.31 10.41
CA TRP A 137 -6.94 4.54 10.80
C TRP A 137 -6.17 5.34 11.83
N THR A 138 -5.73 4.71 12.92
CA THR A 138 -4.97 5.40 13.97
C THR A 138 -3.64 5.95 13.43
N MET A 139 -3.01 5.27 12.47
CA MET A 139 -1.81 5.78 11.81
C MET A 139 -2.09 7.03 10.97
N MET A 140 -3.20 7.05 10.22
CA MET A 140 -3.61 8.26 9.48
C MET A 140 -3.86 9.43 10.42
N GLU A 141 -4.50 9.19 11.56
CA GLU A 141 -4.74 10.23 12.58
C GLU A 141 -3.43 10.77 13.16
N ASP A 142 -2.47 9.92 13.47
CA ASP A 142 -1.16 10.37 13.96
C ASP A 142 -0.39 11.16 12.89
N MET A 143 -0.37 10.66 11.65
CA MET A 143 0.30 11.31 10.52
C MET A 143 -0.26 12.72 10.26
N ARG A 144 -1.58 12.92 10.31
CA ARG A 144 -2.16 14.25 10.08
C ARG A 144 -1.78 15.29 11.13
N HIS A 145 -1.34 14.85 12.31
CA HIS A 145 -0.87 15.71 13.38
C HIS A 145 0.64 15.95 13.36
N SER A 146 1.40 15.19 12.56
CA SER A 146 2.87 15.31 12.50
C SER A 146 3.39 16.38 11.52
N GLY A 147 2.52 16.92 10.67
CA GLY A 147 2.89 17.96 9.70
C GLY A 147 1.76 18.35 8.76
N GLN A 148 2.02 19.33 7.91
CA GLN A 148 1.07 19.75 6.86
C GLN A 148 1.23 18.92 5.59
N ASN A 149 2.43 18.43 5.31
CA ASN A 149 2.76 17.61 4.15
C ASN A 149 3.54 16.39 4.64
N VAL A 150 2.87 15.25 4.68
CA VAL A 150 3.39 14.01 5.26
C VAL A 150 3.51 12.94 4.17
N LEU A 151 4.65 12.24 4.15
CA LEU A 151 4.88 11.09 3.29
C LEU A 151 4.78 9.80 4.10
N ALA A 152 4.21 8.75 3.49
CA ALA A 152 4.27 7.38 4.01
C ALA A 152 4.54 6.38 2.88
N VAL A 153 5.64 5.65 2.97
CA VAL A 153 5.91 4.51 2.09
C VAL A 153 5.34 3.26 2.73
N THR A 154 4.42 2.60 2.03
CA THR A 154 3.62 1.51 2.56
C THR A 154 3.24 0.48 1.47
N SER A 155 2.21 -0.30 1.71
CA SER A 155 1.73 -1.36 0.81
C SER A 155 0.32 -1.09 0.29
N GLY A 156 -0.07 -1.83 -0.74
CA GLY A 156 -1.36 -1.65 -1.41
C GLY A 156 -2.56 -1.80 -0.50
N GLY A 157 -2.53 -2.76 0.43
CA GLY A 157 -3.62 -2.99 1.36
C GLY A 157 -3.87 -1.82 2.32
N VAL A 158 -2.81 -1.20 2.83
CA VAL A 158 -2.90 -0.01 3.70
C VAL A 158 -3.52 1.16 2.93
N ILE A 159 -3.05 1.41 1.69
CA ILE A 159 -3.60 2.47 0.83
C ILE A 159 -5.06 2.21 0.50
N GLY A 160 -5.40 0.96 0.17
CA GLY A 160 -6.78 0.56 -0.10
C GLY A 160 -7.70 0.72 1.11
N MET A 161 -7.22 0.35 2.31
CA MET A 161 -7.98 0.53 3.56
C MET A 161 -8.18 2.01 3.87
N ALA A 162 -7.15 2.84 3.69
CA ALA A 162 -7.25 4.30 3.83
C ALA A 162 -8.29 4.88 2.85
N ALA A 163 -8.29 4.43 1.60
CA ALA A 163 -9.28 4.83 0.60
C ALA A 163 -10.71 4.34 0.97
N ALA A 164 -10.82 3.11 1.45
CA ALA A 164 -12.12 2.56 1.89
C ALA A 164 -12.71 3.37 3.04
N HIS A 165 -11.88 3.76 3.99
CA HIS A 165 -12.31 4.59 5.10
C HIS A 165 -12.73 5.99 4.64
N ALA A 166 -11.89 6.67 3.85
CA ALA A 166 -12.16 8.03 3.38
C ALA A 166 -13.40 8.15 2.48
N LEU A 167 -13.72 7.10 1.72
CA LEU A 167 -14.80 7.09 0.72
C LEU A 167 -16.01 6.25 1.13
N GLY A 168 -15.98 5.59 2.29
CA GLY A 168 -17.06 4.69 2.74
C GLY A 168 -17.24 3.47 1.83
N LEU A 169 -16.13 2.86 1.33
CA LEU A 169 -16.23 1.75 0.40
C LEU A 169 -16.65 0.45 1.08
N ASP A 170 -17.50 -0.31 0.41
CA ASP A 170 -17.76 -1.70 0.77
C ASP A 170 -16.57 -2.62 0.36
N VAL A 171 -16.59 -3.88 0.81
CA VAL A 171 -15.52 -4.85 0.50
C VAL A 171 -15.31 -5.04 -0.99
N ARG A 172 -16.39 -5.08 -1.78
CA ARG A 172 -16.30 -5.25 -3.23
C ARG A 172 -15.60 -4.07 -3.90
N SER A 173 -15.90 -2.86 -3.47
CA SER A 173 -15.30 -1.63 -3.99
C SER A 173 -13.85 -1.50 -3.54
N LEU A 174 -13.54 -1.85 -2.29
CA LEU A 174 -12.18 -1.92 -1.78
C LEU A 174 -11.31 -2.90 -2.60
N VAL A 175 -11.81 -4.10 -2.90
CA VAL A 175 -11.08 -5.08 -3.71
C VAL A 175 -10.74 -4.54 -5.10
N LYS A 176 -11.66 -3.80 -5.75
CA LYS A 176 -11.35 -3.13 -7.02
C LYS A 176 -10.22 -2.11 -6.90
N VAL A 177 -10.22 -1.32 -5.82
CA VAL A 177 -9.15 -0.35 -5.54
C VAL A 177 -7.81 -1.05 -5.33
N LEU A 178 -7.80 -2.16 -4.57
CA LEU A 178 -6.59 -2.94 -4.30
C LEU A 178 -5.97 -3.54 -5.57
N LEU A 179 -6.80 -4.08 -6.45
CA LEU A 179 -6.35 -4.73 -7.69
C LEU A 179 -5.77 -3.76 -8.72
N GLU A 180 -6.13 -2.48 -8.66
CA GLU A 180 -5.60 -1.44 -9.55
C GLU A 180 -4.34 -0.76 -8.99
N GLY A 181 -3.96 -1.03 -7.74
CA GLY A 181 -2.80 -0.41 -7.11
C GLY A 181 -1.50 -0.82 -7.81
N MET A 182 -0.74 0.13 -8.34
CA MET A 182 0.57 -0.09 -8.99
C MET A 182 1.73 0.16 -8.05
N ASN A 183 2.86 -0.51 -8.29
CA ASN A 183 4.11 -0.24 -7.58
C ASN A 183 4.56 1.21 -7.81
N THR A 184 5.03 1.86 -6.76
CA THR A 184 5.36 3.29 -6.73
C THR A 184 4.18 4.23 -7.03
N GLY A 185 2.95 3.71 -7.03
CA GLY A 185 1.75 4.51 -7.18
C GLY A 185 1.61 5.53 -6.05
N VAL A 186 1.36 6.79 -6.41
CA VAL A 186 1.20 7.91 -5.49
C VAL A 186 -0.27 8.15 -5.24
N THR A 187 -0.68 8.10 -3.98
CA THR A 187 -2.06 8.35 -3.53
C THR A 187 -2.05 9.46 -2.49
N ARG A 188 -2.91 10.46 -2.62
CA ARG A 188 -2.93 11.63 -1.73
C ARG A 188 -4.29 11.80 -1.09
N PHE A 189 -4.27 11.97 0.22
CA PHE A 189 -5.44 12.35 1.02
C PHE A 189 -5.22 13.71 1.65
N GLN A 190 -6.27 14.52 1.66
CA GLN A 190 -6.30 15.80 2.38
C GLN A 190 -7.30 15.72 3.51
N TYR A 191 -6.89 16.12 4.72
CA TYR A 191 -7.82 16.31 5.82
C TYR A 191 -8.39 17.73 5.80
N LEU A 192 -9.69 17.83 5.59
CA LEU A 192 -10.40 19.09 5.44
C LEU A 192 -11.81 18.99 6.05
N HIS A 193 -12.22 19.98 6.83
CA HIS A 193 -13.55 20.04 7.46
C HIS A 193 -13.94 18.83 8.31
N GLY A 194 -12.96 18.16 8.92
CA GLY A 194 -13.21 16.99 9.78
C GLY A 194 -13.17 15.64 9.08
N GLU A 195 -12.91 15.61 7.77
CA GLU A 195 -12.93 14.40 6.95
C GLU A 195 -11.70 14.26 6.05
N TYR A 196 -11.38 13.04 5.63
CA TYR A 196 -10.36 12.77 4.61
C TYR A 196 -10.98 12.80 3.21
N HIS A 197 -10.37 13.57 2.34
CA HIS A 197 -10.73 13.66 0.93
C HIS A 197 -9.64 13.02 0.09
N LEU A 198 -9.98 12.09 -0.80
CA LEU A 198 -9.07 11.50 -1.76
C LEU A 198 -8.81 12.50 -2.88
N MET A 199 -7.60 13.07 -2.94
CA MET A 199 -7.19 14.03 -3.97
C MET A 199 -6.69 13.37 -5.24
N GLN A 200 -5.88 12.30 -5.07
CA GLN A 200 -5.26 11.53 -6.15
C GLN A 200 -5.23 10.07 -5.75
N PHE A 201 -5.42 9.18 -6.71
CA PHE A 201 -5.29 7.75 -6.49
C PHE A 201 -4.36 7.13 -7.54
N ASN A 202 -3.33 6.41 -7.07
CA ASN A 202 -2.49 5.53 -7.86
C ASN A 202 -1.87 6.20 -9.10
N THR A 203 -1.41 7.45 -8.98
CA THR A 203 -0.76 8.17 -10.09
C THR A 203 0.71 7.79 -10.21
N LEU A 204 1.23 7.76 -11.44
CA LEU A 204 2.59 7.33 -11.78
C LEU A 204 3.31 8.36 -12.66
N PRO A 205 3.39 9.64 -12.26
CA PRO A 205 3.93 10.71 -13.11
C PRO A 205 5.39 10.48 -13.52
N HIS A 206 6.16 9.72 -12.74
CA HIS A 206 7.54 9.35 -12.99
C HIS A 206 7.71 8.22 -14.02
N LEU A 207 6.62 7.54 -14.40
CA LEU A 207 6.58 6.44 -15.36
C LEU A 207 5.62 6.75 -16.54
N GLU A 208 5.39 8.03 -16.85
CA GLU A 208 4.56 8.44 -18.00
C GLU A 208 5.36 8.61 -19.28
N ASP A 209 6.66 8.81 -19.18
CA ASP A 209 7.55 8.91 -20.33
C ASP A 209 7.59 7.60 -21.14
N ALA A 210 7.70 7.70 -22.44
CA ALA A 210 7.64 6.55 -23.36
C ALA A 210 8.71 5.47 -23.11
N ASP A 211 9.85 5.87 -22.56
CA ASP A 211 10.96 4.97 -22.19
C ASP A 211 10.78 4.32 -20.80
N ARG A 212 9.80 4.73 -20.04
CA ARG A 212 9.53 4.26 -18.66
C ARG A 212 8.18 3.55 -18.51
N VAL A 213 7.28 3.64 -19.50
CA VAL A 213 5.93 3.09 -19.41
C VAL A 213 5.91 1.58 -19.16
N ASP A 214 6.88 0.84 -19.70
CA ASP A 214 7.00 -0.61 -19.51
C ASP A 214 7.48 -1.00 -18.10
N ALA A 215 7.91 -0.02 -17.29
CA ALA A 215 8.26 -0.23 -15.90
C ALA A 215 7.04 -0.21 -14.96
N ARG A 216 5.84 -0.03 -15.45
CA ARG A 216 4.61 -0.08 -14.64
C ARG A 216 4.26 -1.52 -14.29
N THR A 217 4.10 -1.79 -13.01
CA THR A 217 3.77 -3.14 -12.51
C THR A 217 2.71 -3.07 -11.41
N TYR A 218 1.91 -4.12 -11.31
CA TYR A 218 0.86 -4.25 -10.28
C TYR A 218 1.32 -5.11 -9.09
N TYR A 219 2.21 -6.08 -9.36
CA TYR A 219 2.67 -7.08 -8.38
C TYR A 219 4.18 -7.23 -8.46
#